data_8804a12153485858d99a4ad3c271c22b
#
_entry.id   8804a12153485858d99a4ad3c271c22b
#
_cell.length_a   1.000
_cell.length_b   1.000
_cell.length_c   1.000
_cell.angle_alpha   90.00
_cell.angle_beta   90.00
_cell.angle_gamma   90.00
#
_symmetry.space_group_name_H-M   'P 1'
#
loop_
_entity.id
_entity.type
_entity.pdbx_description
1 polymer ?
#
loop_
_entity_poly.entity_id
_entity_poly.type
_entity_poly.pdbx_seq_one_letter_code
_entity_poly.pdbx_strand_id
1 'polypeptide(L)'
;MSEYETVLYDEPLAHVARITMHRPDKRNAQNMAMTYDLNAAFDRAAQDAAIKVIVLAGSDPLFSAGHDLAGDGGRTWRDFPVVGTCCHFDADGAEGRYAREKEIYKDITERWRNIAKPTIAAVQGRCLAGGLMLAWACDLIVAADDAEFRDPVLEMGVCGVEFFAHPWEVGVRKAKEWLFTADTLGAEEARALGMVNRVVPRERLMDEVLALAERIAAKPMFALTTTKEAINKSQDAMGRGVAMDNAFSLHQLCHSHNMQRFGIPVDPAGLPESVRSRFQARDDG
;
A
#
# COMPACT_ATOMS: atom_id res chain seq x y z
N MET A 1 5.99 12.49 -23.00
CA MET A 1 6.59 12.37 -21.66
C MET A 1 5.49 11.85 -20.76
N SER A 2 5.76 10.92 -19.84
CA SER A 2 4.78 10.47 -18.87
C SER A 2 4.33 11.68 -18.03
N GLU A 3 3.04 11.76 -17.72
CA GLU A 3 2.47 12.82 -16.86
C GLU A 3 2.96 12.69 -15.41
N TYR A 4 3.35 11.48 -15.02
CA TYR A 4 3.85 11.11 -13.69
C TYR A 4 5.30 10.59 -13.80
N GLU A 5 6.06 10.74 -12.72
CA GLU A 5 7.45 10.27 -12.64
C GLU A 5 7.52 8.74 -12.39
N THR A 6 6.65 8.25 -11.53
CA THR A 6 6.78 6.91 -10.95
C THR A 6 5.60 5.98 -11.25
N VAL A 7 4.58 6.47 -11.96
CA VAL A 7 3.42 5.68 -12.36
C VAL A 7 3.08 5.90 -13.83
N LEU A 8 2.43 4.91 -14.43
CA LEU A 8 1.82 5.01 -15.75
C LEU A 8 0.31 5.05 -15.57
N TYR A 9 -0.37 5.84 -16.39
CA TYR A 9 -1.82 5.92 -16.41
C TYR A 9 -2.30 5.66 -17.83
N ASP A 10 -3.23 4.72 -17.99
CA ASP A 10 -3.90 4.44 -19.25
C ASP A 10 -5.34 3.98 -19.04
N GLU A 11 -6.09 3.90 -20.12
CA GLU A 11 -7.48 3.47 -20.16
C GLU A 11 -7.61 2.28 -21.12
N PRO A 12 -7.26 1.06 -20.66
CA PRO A 12 -7.20 -0.13 -21.52
C PRO A 12 -8.57 -0.57 -22.06
N LEU A 13 -9.65 -0.18 -21.39
CA LEU A 13 -11.03 -0.46 -21.77
C LEU A 13 -11.90 0.77 -21.50
N ALA A 14 -13.04 0.86 -22.19
CA ALA A 14 -14.06 1.87 -21.88
C ALA A 14 -14.45 1.82 -20.39
N HIS A 15 -14.44 2.95 -19.71
CA HIS A 15 -14.78 3.12 -18.31
C HIS A 15 -13.81 2.49 -17.29
N VAL A 16 -12.61 2.07 -17.72
CA VAL A 16 -11.59 1.47 -16.86
C VAL A 16 -10.30 2.26 -16.94
N ALA A 17 -9.88 2.84 -15.84
CA ALA A 17 -8.53 3.40 -15.70
C ALA A 17 -7.58 2.37 -15.10
N ARG A 18 -6.35 2.31 -15.62
CA ARG A 18 -5.28 1.53 -15.03
C ARG A 18 -4.15 2.45 -14.58
N ILE A 19 -3.77 2.29 -13.32
CA ILE A 19 -2.64 2.96 -12.68
C ILE A 19 -1.58 1.90 -12.45
N THR A 20 -0.41 2.03 -13.07
CA THR A 20 0.68 1.05 -12.94
C THR A 20 1.85 1.69 -12.22
N MET A 21 2.22 1.19 -11.05
CA MET A 21 3.47 1.55 -10.38
C MET A 21 4.64 1.20 -11.29
N HIS A 22 5.50 2.17 -11.59
CA HIS A 22 6.55 2.02 -12.60
C HIS A 22 7.91 2.51 -12.11
N ARG A 23 8.48 1.74 -11.20
CA ARG A 23 9.87 1.84 -10.74
C ARG A 23 10.53 0.45 -10.77
N PRO A 24 10.64 -0.21 -11.94
CA PRO A 24 11.10 -1.59 -12.04
C PRO A 24 12.51 -1.77 -11.44
N ASP A 25 13.41 -0.81 -11.64
CA ASP A 25 14.78 -0.82 -11.08
C ASP A 25 14.81 -0.78 -9.54
N LYS A 26 13.72 -0.31 -8.93
CA LYS A 26 13.51 -0.26 -7.49
C LYS A 26 12.46 -1.27 -7.03
N ARG A 27 12.08 -2.23 -7.88
CA ARG A 27 11.07 -3.25 -7.58
C ARG A 27 9.75 -2.62 -7.10
N ASN A 28 9.35 -1.53 -7.73
CA ASN A 28 8.17 -0.74 -7.40
C ASN A 28 8.10 -0.35 -5.91
N ALA A 29 9.27 -0.11 -5.29
CA ALA A 29 9.32 0.39 -3.92
C ALA A 29 8.73 1.80 -3.84
N GLN A 30 7.83 2.01 -2.87
CA GLN A 30 7.10 3.25 -2.66
C GLN A 30 7.98 4.29 -1.95
N ASN A 31 8.32 5.35 -2.65
CA ASN A 31 8.90 6.57 -2.11
C ASN A 31 7.85 7.70 -2.10
N MET A 32 8.19 8.88 -1.61
CA MET A 32 7.24 10.02 -1.60
C MET A 32 6.75 10.38 -2.99
N ALA A 33 7.63 10.38 -4.00
CA ALA A 33 7.21 10.63 -5.37
C ALA A 33 6.12 9.67 -5.82
N MET A 34 6.29 8.36 -5.58
CA MET A 34 5.27 7.36 -5.94
C MET A 34 3.98 7.56 -5.13
N THR A 35 4.06 7.91 -3.85
CA THR A 35 2.86 8.17 -3.05
C THR A 35 2.02 9.29 -3.65
N TYR A 36 2.65 10.42 -4.00
CA TYR A 36 1.92 11.57 -4.54
C TYR A 36 1.52 11.40 -6.01
N ASP A 37 2.32 10.70 -6.82
CA ASP A 37 1.93 10.31 -8.17
C ASP A 37 0.72 9.38 -8.17
N LEU A 38 0.70 8.36 -7.29
CA LEU A 38 -0.45 7.50 -7.08
C LEU A 38 -1.68 8.30 -6.64
N ASN A 39 -1.50 9.23 -5.68
CA ASN A 39 -2.60 10.06 -5.22
C ASN A 39 -3.17 10.91 -6.36
N ALA A 40 -2.33 11.55 -7.16
CA ALA A 40 -2.78 12.35 -8.31
C ALA A 40 -3.46 11.49 -9.39
N ALA A 41 -2.93 10.29 -9.66
CA ALA A 41 -3.53 9.36 -10.63
C ALA A 41 -4.88 8.81 -10.15
N PHE A 42 -4.99 8.47 -8.88
CA PHE A 42 -6.28 8.08 -8.26
C PHE A 42 -7.29 9.22 -8.29
N ASP A 43 -6.88 10.45 -7.98
CA ASP A 43 -7.76 11.63 -8.03
C ASP A 43 -8.24 11.91 -9.44
N ARG A 44 -7.35 11.84 -10.44
CA ARG A 44 -7.74 11.95 -11.85
C ARG A 44 -8.80 10.91 -12.20
N ALA A 45 -8.54 9.64 -11.92
CA ALA A 45 -9.48 8.57 -12.22
C ALA A 45 -10.80 8.72 -11.44
N ALA A 46 -10.74 9.17 -10.18
CA ALA A 46 -11.92 9.38 -9.33
C ALA A 46 -12.83 10.50 -9.85
N GLN A 47 -12.24 11.58 -10.39
CA GLN A 47 -12.97 12.75 -10.86
C GLN A 47 -13.46 12.63 -12.30
N ASP A 48 -12.88 11.76 -13.12
CA ASP A 48 -13.28 11.55 -14.50
C ASP A 48 -14.63 10.82 -14.57
N ALA A 49 -15.68 11.51 -15.03
CA ALA A 49 -17.03 10.93 -15.15
C ALA A 49 -17.11 9.75 -16.14
N ALA A 50 -16.16 9.62 -17.07
CA ALA A 50 -16.11 8.50 -18.00
C ALA A 50 -15.59 7.21 -17.33
N ILE A 51 -14.81 7.29 -16.26
CA ILE A 51 -14.23 6.14 -15.55
C ILE A 51 -15.20 5.63 -14.49
N LYS A 52 -15.37 4.32 -14.41
CA LYS A 52 -16.18 3.63 -13.41
C LYS A 52 -15.41 2.67 -12.51
N VAL A 53 -14.30 2.13 -13.01
CA VAL A 53 -13.45 1.17 -12.29
C VAL A 53 -12.00 1.60 -12.40
N ILE A 54 -11.24 1.44 -11.33
CA ILE A 54 -9.81 1.73 -11.28
C ILE A 54 -9.05 0.44 -11.01
N VAL A 55 -8.04 0.14 -11.81
CA VAL A 55 -7.11 -0.97 -11.62
C VAL A 55 -5.78 -0.43 -11.13
N LEU A 56 -5.26 -0.98 -10.04
CA LEU A 56 -3.90 -0.74 -9.55
C LEU A 56 -3.03 -1.95 -9.89
N ALA A 57 -1.91 -1.74 -10.57
CA ALA A 57 -0.96 -2.78 -10.96
C ALA A 57 0.47 -2.37 -10.64
N GLY A 58 1.39 -3.32 -10.61
CA GLY A 58 2.83 -3.08 -10.60
C GLY A 58 3.44 -3.47 -11.95
N SER A 59 4.41 -2.71 -12.46
CA SER A 59 5.24 -3.18 -13.57
C SER A 59 6.11 -4.36 -13.13
N ASP A 60 6.37 -5.30 -14.06
CA ASP A 60 7.22 -6.45 -13.77
C ASP A 60 8.56 -6.08 -13.11
N PRO A 61 9.11 -6.97 -12.29
CA PRO A 61 8.74 -8.38 -12.11
C PRO A 61 7.76 -8.65 -10.95
N LEU A 62 7.37 -7.65 -10.15
CA LEU A 62 6.56 -7.86 -8.95
C LEU A 62 5.64 -6.67 -8.68
N PHE A 63 4.65 -6.85 -7.82
CA PHE A 63 3.71 -5.78 -7.47
C PHE A 63 4.40 -4.63 -6.75
N SER A 64 4.98 -4.85 -5.55
CA SER A 64 5.74 -3.84 -4.83
C SER A 64 6.61 -4.47 -3.72
N ALA A 65 7.84 -3.96 -3.60
CA ALA A 65 8.78 -4.32 -2.53
C ALA A 65 8.52 -3.57 -1.20
N GLY A 66 7.45 -2.76 -1.12
CA GLY A 66 7.15 -1.94 0.07
C GLY A 66 7.81 -0.57 0.03
N HIS A 67 8.06 0.01 1.20
CA HIS A 67 8.62 1.35 1.29
C HIS A 67 10.07 1.41 0.80
N ASP A 68 10.42 2.50 0.08
CA ASP A 68 11.79 2.72 -0.36
C ASP A 68 12.65 3.25 0.79
N LEU A 69 13.41 2.37 1.41
CA LEU A 69 14.32 2.70 2.51
C LEU A 69 15.53 3.55 2.06
N ALA A 70 15.72 3.74 0.75
CA ALA A 70 16.78 4.60 0.21
C ALA A 70 16.37 6.09 0.13
N GLY A 71 15.05 6.37 0.27
CA GLY A 71 14.49 7.71 0.22
C GLY A 71 14.41 8.31 -1.19
N ASP A 72 14.18 9.61 -1.28
CA ASP A 72 13.84 10.35 -2.51
C ASP A 72 15.02 11.16 -3.11
N GLY A 73 16.26 10.74 -2.88
CA GLY A 73 17.41 11.41 -3.50
C GLY A 73 17.67 12.83 -2.98
N GLY A 74 17.30 13.11 -1.74
CA GLY A 74 17.47 14.42 -1.10
C GLY A 74 16.25 15.34 -1.23
N ARG A 75 15.20 14.94 -1.94
CA ARG A 75 13.92 15.65 -1.91
C ARG A 75 13.26 15.53 -0.55
N THR A 76 12.52 16.55 -0.16
CA THR A 76 11.80 16.66 1.11
C THR A 76 10.30 16.70 0.83
N TRP A 77 9.49 16.63 1.87
CA TRP A 77 8.04 16.77 1.75
C TRP A 77 7.60 18.09 1.06
N ARG A 78 8.43 19.16 1.10
CA ARG A 78 8.15 20.43 0.42
C ARG A 78 8.16 20.36 -1.10
N ASP A 79 8.77 19.33 -1.63
CA ASP A 79 8.87 19.11 -3.07
C ASP A 79 7.64 18.36 -3.64
N PHE A 80 6.65 18.08 -2.79
CA PHE A 80 5.46 17.30 -3.13
C PHE A 80 4.16 17.99 -2.71
N PRO A 81 3.03 17.71 -3.41
CA PRO A 81 1.73 18.30 -3.11
C PRO A 81 1.07 17.60 -1.90
N VAL A 82 1.40 18.04 -0.68
CA VAL A 82 0.79 17.53 0.56
C VAL A 82 -0.73 17.68 0.49
N VAL A 83 -1.48 16.66 0.88
CA VAL A 83 -2.94 16.60 0.79
C VAL A 83 -3.64 16.30 2.13
N GLY A 84 -2.87 15.94 3.16
CA GLY A 84 -3.39 15.59 4.47
C GLY A 84 -3.69 16.78 5.37
N THR A 85 -4.10 16.44 6.58
CA THR A 85 -4.44 17.42 7.63
C THR A 85 -3.40 17.53 8.72
N CYS A 86 -2.32 16.74 8.64
CA CYS A 86 -1.22 16.83 9.58
C CYS A 86 -0.36 18.08 9.31
N CYS A 87 0.17 18.65 10.37
CA CYS A 87 1.13 19.76 10.31
C CYS A 87 2.44 19.33 10.98
N HIS A 88 3.41 20.26 11.04
CA HIS A 88 4.69 20.03 11.72
C HIS A 88 5.59 18.95 11.10
N PHE A 89 5.57 18.82 9.78
CA PHE A 89 6.43 17.86 9.05
C PHE A 89 7.94 18.12 9.26
N ASP A 90 8.30 19.33 9.66
CA ASP A 90 9.68 19.73 9.96
C ASP A 90 10.07 19.57 11.43
N ALA A 91 9.12 19.21 12.28
CA ALA A 91 9.44 19.00 13.68
C ALA A 91 10.44 17.85 13.85
N ASP A 92 11.37 18.02 14.78
CA ASP A 92 12.35 16.99 15.08
C ASP A 92 11.74 15.76 15.77
N GLY A 93 12.40 14.63 15.61
CA GLY A 93 12.11 13.41 16.35
C GLY A 93 10.75 12.79 16.00
N ALA A 94 10.01 12.39 17.02
CA ALA A 94 8.77 11.63 16.87
C ALA A 94 7.62 12.47 16.27
N GLU A 95 7.58 13.77 16.53
CA GLU A 95 6.51 14.65 16.06
C GLU A 95 6.49 14.74 14.53
N GLY A 96 7.60 15.12 13.91
CA GLY A 96 7.68 15.23 12.47
C GLY A 96 7.57 13.87 11.75
N ARG A 97 8.14 12.80 12.34
CA ARG A 97 7.96 11.45 11.81
C ARG A 97 6.49 11.04 11.83
N TYR A 98 5.81 11.18 12.97
CA TYR A 98 4.39 10.90 13.11
C TYR A 98 3.56 11.62 12.05
N ALA A 99 3.79 12.93 11.88
CA ALA A 99 3.05 13.75 10.93
C ALA A 99 3.27 13.25 9.48
N ARG A 100 4.53 13.00 9.08
CA ARG A 100 4.88 12.55 7.73
C ARG A 100 4.33 11.17 7.43
N GLU A 101 4.55 10.18 8.30
CA GLU A 101 4.10 8.80 8.05
C GLU A 101 2.58 8.68 8.12
N LYS A 102 1.93 9.47 8.96
CA LYS A 102 0.47 9.56 8.99
C LYS A 102 -0.07 10.02 7.65
N GLU A 103 0.50 11.07 7.06
CA GLU A 103 0.14 11.56 5.75
C GLU A 103 0.39 10.51 4.65
N ILE A 104 1.66 10.12 4.46
CA ILE A 104 2.10 9.41 3.25
C ILE A 104 1.74 7.94 3.23
N TYR A 105 1.48 7.33 4.39
CA TYR A 105 1.21 5.89 4.47
C TYR A 105 -0.20 5.59 4.97
N LYS A 106 -0.65 6.21 6.07
CA LYS A 106 -1.94 5.87 6.65
C LYS A 106 -3.10 6.62 6.00
N ASP A 107 -3.09 7.94 6.05
CA ASP A 107 -4.25 8.77 5.66
C ASP A 107 -4.47 8.78 4.14
N ILE A 108 -3.40 8.80 3.35
CA ILE A 108 -3.48 8.68 1.89
C ILE A 108 -4.00 7.28 1.49
N THR A 109 -3.54 6.21 2.14
CA THR A 109 -4.05 4.85 1.88
C THR A 109 -5.53 4.73 2.23
N GLU A 110 -5.95 5.29 3.38
CA GLU A 110 -7.35 5.34 3.77
C GLU A 110 -8.21 6.17 2.80
N ARG A 111 -7.64 7.25 2.27
CA ARG A 111 -8.27 8.06 1.23
C ARG A 111 -8.53 7.25 -0.03
N TRP A 112 -7.56 6.45 -0.50
CA TRP A 112 -7.73 5.60 -1.67
C TRP A 112 -8.77 4.51 -1.46
N ARG A 113 -8.81 3.89 -0.27
CA ARG A 113 -9.88 2.94 0.11
C ARG A 113 -11.27 3.55 -0.06
N ASN A 114 -11.41 4.83 0.26
CA ASN A 114 -12.70 5.53 0.28
C ASN A 114 -13.05 6.24 -1.04
N ILE A 115 -12.28 6.03 -2.13
CA ILE A 115 -12.66 6.51 -3.47
C ILE A 115 -14.03 5.91 -3.84
N ALA A 116 -14.95 6.75 -4.37
CA ALA A 116 -16.32 6.35 -4.66
C ALA A 116 -16.46 5.27 -5.75
N LYS A 117 -15.39 4.98 -6.49
CA LYS A 117 -15.36 4.00 -7.58
C LYS A 117 -14.77 2.68 -7.11
N PRO A 118 -15.26 1.52 -7.61
CA PRO A 118 -14.62 0.24 -7.38
C PRO A 118 -13.16 0.23 -7.82
N THR A 119 -12.31 -0.41 -7.01
CA THR A 119 -10.87 -0.53 -7.25
C THR A 119 -10.45 -1.99 -7.23
N ILE A 120 -9.51 -2.38 -8.10
CA ILE A 120 -9.00 -3.76 -8.20
C ILE A 120 -7.47 -3.72 -8.19
N ALA A 121 -6.84 -4.42 -7.26
CA ALA A 121 -5.40 -4.65 -7.30
C ALA A 121 -5.09 -5.90 -8.14
N ALA A 122 -4.18 -5.75 -9.11
CA ALA A 122 -3.61 -6.83 -9.90
C ALA A 122 -2.23 -7.18 -9.33
N VAL A 123 -2.13 -8.26 -8.55
CA VAL A 123 -0.93 -8.59 -7.78
C VAL A 123 -0.19 -9.77 -8.39
N GLN A 124 1.06 -9.56 -8.83
CA GLN A 124 1.98 -10.60 -9.28
C GLN A 124 3.28 -10.57 -8.49
N GLY A 125 3.93 -11.72 -8.34
CA GLY A 125 5.18 -11.85 -7.62
C GLY A 125 5.06 -11.30 -6.19
N ARG A 126 6.06 -10.57 -5.73
CA ARG A 126 6.11 -10.10 -4.33
C ARG A 126 5.25 -8.87 -4.07
N CYS A 127 4.50 -8.93 -2.98
CA CYS A 127 3.74 -7.83 -2.38
C CYS A 127 4.17 -7.71 -0.92
N LEU A 128 5.14 -6.84 -0.63
CA LEU A 128 5.82 -6.79 0.66
C LEU A 128 5.51 -5.51 1.43
N ALA A 129 5.34 -5.60 2.74
CA ALA A 129 5.22 -4.46 3.67
C ALA A 129 4.25 -3.38 3.14
N GLY A 130 4.74 -2.16 2.82
CA GLY A 130 3.92 -1.11 2.22
C GLY A 130 3.19 -1.51 0.94
N GLY A 131 3.66 -2.53 0.20
CA GLY A 131 2.94 -3.09 -0.94
C GLY A 131 1.60 -3.72 -0.54
N LEU A 132 1.52 -4.32 0.64
CA LEU A 132 0.25 -4.83 1.19
C LEU A 132 -0.75 -3.70 1.39
N MET A 133 -0.30 -2.55 1.90
CA MET A 133 -1.17 -1.39 2.10
C MET A 133 -1.79 -0.91 0.78
N LEU A 134 -0.99 -0.89 -0.29
CA LEU A 134 -1.46 -0.52 -1.64
C LEU A 134 -2.51 -1.51 -2.17
N ALA A 135 -2.28 -2.82 -1.97
CA ALA A 135 -3.24 -3.84 -2.36
C ALA A 135 -4.54 -3.76 -1.52
N TRP A 136 -4.42 -3.56 -0.21
CA TRP A 136 -5.56 -3.47 0.73
C TRP A 136 -6.34 -2.15 0.63
N ALA A 137 -5.78 -1.13 0.00
CA ALA A 137 -6.53 0.08 -0.36
C ALA A 137 -7.55 -0.18 -1.48
N CYS A 138 -7.38 -1.26 -2.24
CA CYS A 138 -8.32 -1.67 -3.28
C CYS A 138 -9.46 -2.54 -2.72
N ASP A 139 -10.63 -2.47 -3.37
CA ASP A 139 -11.81 -3.24 -2.95
C ASP A 139 -11.68 -4.73 -3.24
N LEU A 140 -10.95 -5.07 -4.30
CA LEU A 140 -10.75 -6.43 -4.77
C LEU A 140 -9.27 -6.69 -5.07
N ILE A 141 -8.82 -7.91 -4.81
CA ILE A 141 -7.47 -8.36 -5.18
C ILE A 141 -7.60 -9.57 -6.09
N VAL A 142 -7.03 -9.48 -7.28
CA VAL A 142 -6.77 -10.63 -8.16
C VAL A 142 -5.28 -10.87 -8.16
N ALA A 143 -4.87 -12.07 -7.79
CA ALA A 143 -3.47 -12.43 -7.68
C ALA A 143 -3.05 -13.42 -8.78
N ALA A 144 -1.83 -13.28 -9.24
CA ALA A 144 -1.16 -14.34 -9.99
C ALA A 144 -0.85 -15.54 -9.06
N ASP A 145 -0.71 -16.71 -9.63
CA ASP A 145 -0.39 -17.94 -8.89
C ASP A 145 0.99 -17.92 -8.25
N ASP A 146 1.89 -17.04 -8.72
CA ASP A 146 3.21 -16.75 -8.16
C ASP A 146 3.21 -15.62 -7.13
N ALA A 147 2.05 -15.08 -6.76
CA ALA A 147 1.99 -13.96 -5.82
C ALA A 147 2.34 -14.39 -4.39
N GLU A 148 3.23 -13.61 -3.78
CA GLU A 148 3.73 -13.78 -2.42
C GLU A 148 3.43 -12.53 -1.59
N PHE A 149 2.71 -12.69 -0.49
CA PHE A 149 2.38 -11.62 0.45
C PHE A 149 3.21 -11.77 1.72
N ARG A 150 3.89 -10.72 2.16
CA ARG A 150 4.70 -10.77 3.38
C ARG A 150 4.77 -9.42 4.06
N ASP A 151 4.63 -9.40 5.39
CA ASP A 151 4.97 -8.25 6.21
C ASP A 151 6.17 -8.56 7.13
N PRO A 152 7.40 -8.21 6.70
CA PRO A 152 8.62 -8.51 7.45
C PRO A 152 8.95 -7.43 8.49
N VAL A 153 8.12 -6.42 8.72
CA VAL A 153 8.48 -5.25 9.55
C VAL A 153 8.67 -5.61 11.03
N LEU A 154 8.13 -6.76 11.49
CA LEU A 154 8.40 -7.27 12.82
C LEU A 154 9.89 -7.59 13.01
N GLU A 155 10.56 -8.12 11.98
CA GLU A 155 12.01 -8.38 11.98
C GLU A 155 12.81 -7.08 12.17
N MET A 156 12.24 -5.94 11.77
CA MET A 156 12.80 -4.60 11.94
C MET A 156 12.34 -3.90 13.23
N GLY A 157 11.78 -4.66 14.18
CA GLY A 157 11.34 -4.13 15.48
C GLY A 157 10.09 -3.25 15.42
N VAL A 158 9.22 -3.44 14.42
CA VAL A 158 7.97 -2.68 14.23
C VAL A 158 6.78 -3.63 14.22
N CYS A 159 5.64 -3.23 14.77
CA CYS A 159 4.52 -4.15 15.03
C CYS A 159 3.71 -4.55 13.78
N GLY A 160 3.99 -4.00 12.62
CA GLY A 160 3.29 -4.18 11.35
C GLY A 160 3.30 -2.88 10.55
N VAL A 161 2.85 -2.89 9.30
CA VAL A 161 2.78 -1.68 8.47
C VAL A 161 1.79 -0.65 9.02
N GLU A 162 1.90 0.60 8.60
CA GLU A 162 1.15 1.76 9.09
C GLU A 162 -0.37 1.65 8.85
N PHE A 163 -0.75 1.07 7.72
CA PHE A 163 -2.13 0.70 7.42
C PHE A 163 -2.39 -0.74 7.86
N PHE A 164 -2.59 -0.92 9.16
CA PHE A 164 -2.60 -2.23 9.83
C PHE A 164 -3.92 -3.00 9.59
N ALA A 165 -4.14 -3.49 8.38
CA ALA A 165 -5.37 -4.19 8.02
C ALA A 165 -5.34 -5.72 8.28
N HIS A 166 -4.22 -6.30 8.71
CA HIS A 166 -4.02 -7.74 8.84
C HIS A 166 -5.18 -8.51 9.51
N PRO A 167 -5.72 -8.10 10.68
CA PRO A 167 -6.81 -8.85 11.30
C PRO A 167 -8.11 -8.80 10.50
N TRP A 168 -8.29 -7.77 9.67
CA TRP A 168 -9.46 -7.58 8.82
C TRP A 168 -9.37 -8.40 7.54
N GLU A 169 -8.14 -8.63 7.06
CA GLU A 169 -7.87 -9.34 5.81
C GLU A 169 -7.80 -10.86 5.99
N VAL A 170 -7.17 -11.35 7.06
CA VAL A 170 -6.91 -12.78 7.26
C VAL A 170 -7.46 -13.34 8.58
N GLY A 171 -8.15 -12.52 9.36
CA GLY A 171 -8.65 -12.89 10.69
C GLY A 171 -7.57 -12.85 11.76
N VAL A 172 -8.00 -12.70 13.02
CA VAL A 172 -7.12 -12.40 14.17
C VAL A 172 -6.03 -13.44 14.40
N ARG A 173 -6.36 -14.74 14.29
CA ARG A 173 -5.40 -15.82 14.60
C ARG A 173 -4.33 -15.93 13.51
N LYS A 174 -4.73 -15.88 12.26
CA LYS A 174 -3.78 -15.92 11.14
C LYS A 174 -2.91 -14.66 11.09
N ALA A 175 -3.47 -13.49 11.37
CA ALA A 175 -2.70 -12.25 11.49
C ALA A 175 -1.59 -12.36 12.54
N LYS A 176 -1.87 -12.95 13.71
CA LYS A 176 -0.85 -13.18 14.74
C LYS A 176 0.24 -14.16 14.31
N GLU A 177 -0.15 -15.30 13.75
CA GLU A 177 0.81 -16.27 13.23
C GLU A 177 1.69 -15.62 12.16
N TRP A 178 1.08 -15.03 11.16
CA TRP A 178 1.76 -14.40 10.01
C TRP A 178 2.75 -13.30 10.43
N LEU A 179 2.31 -12.39 11.31
CA LEU A 179 3.18 -11.32 11.80
C LEU A 179 4.27 -11.83 12.75
N PHE A 180 3.97 -12.78 13.66
CA PHE A 180 4.95 -13.29 14.62
C PHE A 180 6.07 -14.09 13.95
N THR A 181 5.77 -14.80 12.87
CA THR A 181 6.76 -15.58 12.11
C THR A 181 7.39 -14.79 10.97
N ALA A 182 6.74 -13.70 10.53
CA ALA A 182 7.08 -12.97 9.30
C ALA A 182 7.17 -13.90 8.08
N ASP A 183 6.40 -14.98 8.06
CA ASP A 183 6.36 -15.94 6.95
C ASP A 183 5.72 -15.34 5.69
N THR A 184 5.96 -15.99 4.57
CA THR A 184 5.30 -15.65 3.31
C THR A 184 3.94 -16.34 3.22
N LEU A 185 2.90 -15.58 2.89
CA LEU A 185 1.57 -16.08 2.58
C LEU A 185 1.45 -16.20 1.04
N GLY A 186 1.25 -17.41 0.54
CA GLY A 186 1.09 -17.65 -0.90
C GLY A 186 -0.31 -17.28 -1.40
N ALA A 187 -0.45 -17.12 -2.72
CA ALA A 187 -1.68 -16.66 -3.36
C ALA A 187 -2.91 -17.53 -3.01
N GLU A 188 -2.79 -18.85 -3.07
CA GLU A 188 -3.92 -19.76 -2.79
C GLU A 188 -4.32 -19.76 -1.30
N GLU A 189 -3.35 -19.66 -0.39
CA GLU A 189 -3.66 -19.51 1.03
C GLU A 189 -4.35 -18.16 1.30
N ALA A 190 -3.85 -17.07 0.72
CA ALA A 190 -4.48 -15.76 0.81
C ALA A 190 -5.92 -15.77 0.28
N ARG A 191 -6.19 -16.52 -0.80
CA ARG A 191 -7.53 -16.72 -1.34
C ARG A 191 -8.42 -17.54 -0.39
N ALA A 192 -7.88 -18.61 0.18
CA ALA A 192 -8.63 -19.44 1.12
C ALA A 192 -9.03 -18.68 2.40
N LEU A 193 -8.24 -17.69 2.81
CA LEU A 193 -8.51 -16.80 3.94
C LEU A 193 -9.45 -15.64 3.59
N GLY A 194 -9.73 -15.39 2.32
CA GLY A 194 -10.62 -14.32 1.86
C GLY A 194 -9.93 -13.00 1.56
N MET A 195 -8.60 -12.87 1.74
CA MET A 195 -7.84 -11.67 1.38
C MET A 195 -7.75 -11.49 -0.14
N VAL A 196 -7.66 -12.57 -0.90
CA VAL A 196 -7.60 -12.56 -2.37
C VAL A 196 -8.90 -13.10 -2.95
N ASN A 197 -9.50 -12.39 -3.91
CA ASN A 197 -10.76 -12.79 -4.53
C ASN A 197 -10.57 -13.92 -5.56
N ARG A 198 -9.46 -13.89 -6.31
CA ARG A 198 -9.14 -14.85 -7.37
C ARG A 198 -7.66 -15.07 -7.47
N VAL A 199 -7.27 -16.31 -7.78
CA VAL A 199 -5.91 -16.67 -8.20
C VAL A 199 -5.97 -17.19 -9.62
N VAL A 200 -5.06 -16.71 -10.47
CA VAL A 200 -5.00 -17.04 -11.89
C VAL A 200 -3.54 -17.23 -12.32
N PRO A 201 -3.26 -17.97 -13.42
CA PRO A 201 -1.92 -18.02 -13.97
C PRO A 201 -1.38 -16.60 -14.26
N ARG A 202 -0.09 -16.36 -13.98
CA ARG A 202 0.51 -15.02 -14.11
C ARG A 202 0.27 -14.38 -15.47
N GLU A 203 0.42 -15.14 -16.54
CA GLU A 203 0.21 -14.67 -17.91
C GLU A 203 -1.24 -14.29 -18.22
N ARG A 204 -2.19 -14.72 -17.38
CA ARG A 204 -3.63 -14.40 -17.51
C ARG A 204 -4.07 -13.28 -16.57
N LEU A 205 -3.20 -12.81 -15.68
CA LEU A 205 -3.57 -11.88 -14.62
C LEU A 205 -4.29 -10.63 -15.16
N MET A 206 -3.68 -9.93 -16.07
CA MET A 206 -4.24 -8.68 -16.57
C MET A 206 -5.53 -8.90 -17.38
N ASP A 207 -5.60 -9.95 -18.18
CA ASP A 207 -6.83 -10.32 -18.93
C ASP A 207 -8.00 -10.57 -17.97
N GLU A 208 -7.78 -11.31 -16.89
CA GLU A 208 -8.81 -11.63 -15.89
C GLU A 208 -9.22 -10.39 -15.07
N VAL A 209 -8.27 -9.52 -14.75
CA VAL A 209 -8.54 -8.24 -14.07
C VAL A 209 -9.39 -7.34 -14.95
N LEU A 210 -9.03 -7.19 -16.23
CA LEU A 210 -9.76 -6.34 -17.17
C LEU A 210 -11.15 -6.91 -17.46
N ALA A 211 -11.30 -8.22 -17.60
CA ALA A 211 -12.61 -8.87 -17.76
C ALA A 211 -13.51 -8.66 -16.51
N LEU A 212 -12.92 -8.69 -15.31
CA LEU A 212 -13.66 -8.37 -14.08
C LEU A 212 -14.04 -6.90 -14.04
N ALA A 213 -13.13 -6.00 -14.37
CA ALA A 213 -13.37 -4.55 -14.41
C ALA A 213 -14.50 -4.18 -15.41
N GLU A 214 -14.50 -4.79 -16.60
CA GLU A 214 -15.56 -4.59 -17.60
C GLU A 214 -16.93 -5.04 -17.07
N ARG A 215 -17.02 -6.19 -16.43
CA ARG A 215 -18.26 -6.69 -15.82
C ARG A 215 -18.78 -5.77 -14.72
N ILE A 216 -17.90 -5.15 -13.94
CA ILE A 216 -18.25 -4.16 -12.91
C ILE A 216 -18.68 -2.85 -13.60
N ALA A 217 -17.92 -2.36 -14.57
CA ALA A 217 -18.22 -1.12 -15.29
C ALA A 217 -19.57 -1.14 -16.03
N ALA A 218 -20.08 -2.32 -16.38
CA ALA A 218 -21.42 -2.49 -16.95
C ALA A 218 -22.56 -2.16 -15.96
N LYS A 219 -22.28 -1.98 -14.66
CA LYS A 219 -23.29 -1.67 -13.64
C LYS A 219 -23.51 -0.17 -13.53
N PRO A 220 -24.70 0.27 -13.03
CA PRO A 220 -24.96 1.69 -12.76
C PRO A 220 -23.97 2.27 -11.75
N MET A 221 -23.33 3.40 -12.08
CA MET A 221 -22.28 3.99 -11.25
C MET A 221 -22.76 4.31 -9.83
N PHE A 222 -23.93 4.92 -9.70
CA PHE A 222 -24.47 5.29 -8.37
C PHE A 222 -24.67 4.05 -7.47
N ALA A 223 -25.13 2.93 -8.05
CA ALA A 223 -25.27 1.68 -7.30
C ALA A 223 -23.91 1.12 -6.86
N LEU A 224 -22.87 1.20 -7.71
CA LEU A 224 -21.52 0.80 -7.34
C LEU A 224 -21.00 1.63 -6.16
N THR A 225 -21.11 2.96 -6.26
CA THR A 225 -20.69 3.90 -5.20
C THR A 225 -21.38 3.59 -3.86
N THR A 226 -22.71 3.52 -3.87
CA THR A 226 -23.47 3.31 -2.63
C THR A 226 -23.28 1.92 -2.04
N THR A 227 -23.08 0.90 -2.87
CA THR A 227 -22.75 -0.45 -2.39
C THR A 227 -21.38 -0.47 -1.71
N LYS A 228 -20.36 0.11 -2.34
CA LYS A 228 -19.01 0.25 -1.72
C LYS A 228 -19.10 1.00 -0.40
N GLU A 229 -19.78 2.15 -0.39
CA GLU A 229 -19.92 2.95 0.83
C GLU A 229 -20.63 2.17 1.93
N ALA A 230 -21.71 1.45 1.63
CA ALA A 230 -22.44 0.64 2.61
C ALA A 230 -21.55 -0.45 3.23
N ILE A 231 -20.73 -1.14 2.42
CA ILE A 231 -19.80 -2.17 2.90
C ILE A 231 -18.69 -1.53 3.75
N ASN A 232 -18.06 -0.45 3.28
CA ASN A 232 -17.00 0.25 4.02
C ASN A 232 -17.53 0.76 5.37
N LYS A 233 -18.69 1.41 5.39
CA LYS A 233 -19.32 1.89 6.64
C LYS A 233 -19.68 0.77 7.60
N SER A 234 -20.08 -0.39 7.11
CA SER A 234 -20.33 -1.55 7.95
C SER A 234 -19.06 -2.02 8.65
N GLN A 235 -17.93 -2.09 7.91
CA GLN A 235 -16.63 -2.45 8.46
C GLN A 235 -16.13 -1.38 9.45
N ASP A 236 -16.31 -0.10 9.13
CA ASP A 236 -15.91 1.01 10.00
C ASP A 236 -16.73 1.01 11.30
N ALA A 237 -18.04 0.68 11.23
CA ALA A 237 -18.90 0.53 12.42
C ALA A 237 -18.48 -0.63 13.35
N MET A 238 -17.80 -1.65 12.82
CA MET A 238 -17.18 -2.70 13.62
C MET A 238 -15.91 -2.25 14.35
N GLY A 239 -15.52 -0.98 14.23
CA GLY A 239 -14.36 -0.41 14.93
C GLY A 239 -13.06 -0.40 14.12
N ARG A 240 -13.11 -0.63 12.79
CA ARG A 240 -11.92 -0.66 11.94
C ARG A 240 -11.11 0.64 12.05
N GLY A 241 -11.73 1.80 11.91
CA GLY A 241 -11.02 3.08 11.98
C GLY A 241 -10.27 3.28 13.28
N VAL A 242 -10.93 3.00 14.43
CA VAL A 242 -10.29 3.09 15.76
C VAL A 242 -9.15 2.09 15.91
N ALA A 243 -9.31 0.86 15.40
CA ALA A 243 -8.26 -0.15 15.43
C ALA A 243 -7.04 0.27 14.60
N MET A 244 -7.24 0.87 13.42
CA MET A 244 -6.18 1.39 12.56
C MET A 244 -5.41 2.53 13.23
N ASP A 245 -6.11 3.49 13.84
CA ASP A 245 -5.49 4.61 14.57
C ASP A 245 -4.66 4.13 15.77
N ASN A 246 -5.18 3.16 16.51
CA ASN A 246 -4.45 2.57 17.63
C ASN A 246 -3.20 1.81 17.15
N ALA A 247 -3.32 1.01 16.10
CA ALA A 247 -2.19 0.28 15.53
C ALA A 247 -1.11 1.23 15.01
N PHE A 248 -1.48 2.32 14.34
CA PHE A 248 -0.55 3.36 13.91
C PHE A 248 0.19 4.00 15.10
N SER A 249 -0.52 4.24 16.22
CA SER A 249 0.11 4.77 17.44
C SER A 249 1.14 3.80 18.02
N LEU A 250 0.86 2.50 18.01
CA LEU A 250 1.80 1.45 18.44
C LEU A 250 2.99 1.34 17.48
N HIS A 251 2.76 1.47 16.17
CA HIS A 251 3.81 1.53 15.17
C HIS A 251 4.79 2.68 15.47
N GLN A 252 4.29 3.88 15.73
CA GLN A 252 5.10 5.06 16.10
C GLN A 252 5.84 4.88 17.44
N LEU A 253 5.24 4.15 18.39
CA LEU A 253 5.92 3.78 19.64
C LEU A 253 7.10 2.86 19.38
N CYS A 254 6.95 1.86 18.48
CA CYS A 254 8.07 1.01 18.07
C CYS A 254 9.21 1.81 17.46
N HIS A 255 8.90 2.73 16.54
CA HIS A 255 9.91 3.63 15.97
C HIS A 255 10.61 4.48 17.03
N SER A 256 9.86 5.01 18.01
CA SER A 256 10.43 5.81 19.10
C SER A 256 11.33 4.96 19.99
N HIS A 257 10.96 3.71 20.29
CA HIS A 257 11.79 2.76 21.01
C HIS A 257 13.09 2.47 20.24
N ASN A 258 12.98 2.18 18.94
CA ASN A 258 14.15 1.88 18.10
C ASN A 258 15.09 3.07 17.99
N MET A 259 14.56 4.30 17.83
CA MET A 259 15.37 5.53 17.86
C MET A 259 16.16 5.69 19.13
N GLN A 260 15.55 5.39 20.30
CA GLN A 260 16.27 5.46 21.58
C GLN A 260 17.34 4.38 21.72
N ARG A 261 17.10 3.20 21.16
CA ARG A 261 17.98 2.04 21.32
C ARG A 261 19.09 1.98 20.28
N PHE A 262 18.79 2.38 19.03
CA PHE A 262 19.66 2.16 17.87
C PHE A 262 20.00 3.44 17.11
N GLY A 263 19.43 4.60 17.47
CA GLY A 263 19.62 5.85 16.74
C GLY A 263 18.88 5.94 15.39
N ILE A 264 18.19 4.87 14.99
CA ILE A 264 17.39 4.79 13.76
C ILE A 264 15.99 4.22 14.07
N PRO A 265 14.95 4.49 13.24
CA PRO A 265 13.57 4.13 13.55
C PRO A 265 13.25 2.61 13.47
N VAL A 266 14.20 1.80 13.10
CA VAL A 266 14.05 0.33 12.96
C VAL A 266 15.19 -0.39 13.67
N ASP A 267 14.99 -1.68 14.02
CA ASP A 267 16.07 -2.54 14.50
C ASP A 267 17.00 -2.88 13.31
N PRO A 268 18.28 -2.51 13.37
CA PRO A 268 19.22 -2.76 12.28
C PRO A 268 19.44 -4.25 12.00
N ALA A 269 19.18 -5.14 12.96
CA ALA A 269 19.34 -6.58 12.76
C ALA A 269 18.37 -7.13 11.70
N GLY A 270 17.18 -6.54 11.56
CA GLY A 270 16.19 -6.93 10.56
C GLY A 270 16.35 -6.28 9.18
N LEU A 271 17.30 -5.34 9.02
CA LEU A 271 17.54 -4.71 7.73
C LEU A 271 18.34 -5.60 6.79
N PRO A 272 18.04 -5.59 5.47
CA PRO A 272 18.91 -6.19 4.47
C PRO A 272 20.34 -5.62 4.58
N GLU A 273 21.35 -6.45 4.36
CA GLU A 273 22.76 -6.06 4.50
C GLU A 273 23.13 -4.83 3.67
N SER A 274 22.59 -4.73 2.45
CA SER A 274 22.77 -3.57 1.55
C SER A 274 22.19 -2.25 2.09
N VAL A 275 21.26 -2.32 3.03
CA VAL A 275 20.66 -1.14 3.69
C VAL A 275 21.41 -0.89 5.00
N ARG A 276 21.70 -1.93 5.76
CA ARG A 276 22.41 -1.85 7.06
C ARG A 276 23.76 -1.13 6.94
N SER A 277 24.54 -1.44 5.92
CA SER A 277 25.84 -0.81 5.67
C SER A 277 25.78 0.71 5.46
N ARG A 278 24.65 1.25 5.00
CA ARG A 278 24.46 2.70 4.83
C ARG A 278 24.27 3.44 6.15
N PHE A 279 23.70 2.76 7.14
CA PHE A 279 23.50 3.36 8.47
C PHE A 279 24.81 3.29 9.29
N GLN A 280 25.60 2.24 9.16
CA GLN A 280 26.90 2.10 9.81
C GLN A 280 27.93 3.13 9.32
N ALA A 281 27.93 3.47 8.03
CA ALA A 281 28.84 4.47 7.46
C ALA A 281 28.54 5.92 7.90
N ARG A 282 27.43 6.18 8.59
CA ARG A 282 27.10 7.51 9.15
C ARG A 282 27.63 7.72 10.58
N ASP A 283 27.93 6.65 11.29
CA ASP A 283 28.46 6.70 12.66
C ASP A 283 30.01 6.86 12.68
N ASP A 284 30.68 6.58 11.56
CA ASP A 284 32.14 6.69 11.41
C ASP A 284 32.63 8.03 10.82
N GLY A 285 31.76 9.02 10.62
CA GLY A 285 32.06 10.36 10.06
C GLY A 285 31.65 11.48 10.96
#